data_77320cec344e845d63cf7f3bf4511927
#
_entry.id   77320cec344e845d63cf7f3bf4511927
#
_cell.length_a   1.000
_cell.length_b   1.000
_cell.length_c   1.000
_cell.angle_alpha   90.00
_cell.angle_beta   90.00
_cell.angle_gamma   90.00
#
_symmetry.space_group_name_H-M   'P 1'
#
loop_
_entity.id
_entity.type
_entity.pdbx_description
1 polymer ?
#
loop_
_entity_poly.entity_id
_entity_poly.type
_entity_poly.pdbx_seq_one_letter_code
_entity_poly.pdbx_strand_id
1 'polypeptide(L)'
;MREHLGLAGGFLGQVRARPDAPALVWQGEEMSYRALYEAAGRERERLALLGLAPAEPVGVLAPKSPATIALVLACVLTGRPFLLPSPALADAQLADLFAQAGCRAVLAPAGTAERVLPDSGVASQPVPDGTTFMLTTSGSTGLPKIVPLGAAAVDRFTAWAGPAFGIGPGTGVLNHAPLNFDLCLLDVWTTLAHGGHVVLVDPDRGVRGGHLLRLLESGTVHVVQAVPMVHALVADAARRAGVRRLPAVRHLMVTGDAVPQRVLVQLPGLFPNARLHNIYGCTETNDSFVHEIDRDAVHRPVPIGRPVPGAAALVVDADGAVVEGPGAGELYVSTPFQSPGYLDRTRHRGAFTGHPAALRPAGEAPADGADSGADGGSDAEQADGAHVGADVGADGGADAARAWFRTGDLVRRDAEGRLHLTGRRDHQVKVRGVAVNTAEVERVLLGHPAVLEAGVTARPDPLTGRSLVARVRRRPGAALNSLQLKQHCALGLPKAAVPAALTVVDGPLPKTSTGKVDRTALGRLSELPTAEGRTS
;
A
#
# COMPACT_ATOMS: atom_id res chain seq x y z
N MET A 1 -8.91 18.34 -26.97
CA MET A 1 -8.04 17.83 -25.86
C MET A 1 -8.56 18.51 -24.59
N ARG A 2 -9.35 17.79 -23.74
CA ARG A 2 -9.75 18.35 -22.43
C ARG A 2 -8.47 18.40 -21.60
N GLU A 3 -8.06 19.58 -21.19
CA GLU A 3 -7.03 19.74 -20.16
C GLU A 3 -7.43 18.87 -18.99
N HIS A 4 -6.59 17.90 -18.63
CA HIS A 4 -6.80 17.11 -17.44
C HIS A 4 -6.61 18.03 -16.24
N LEU A 5 -7.73 18.51 -15.72
CA LEU A 5 -7.74 19.26 -14.46
C LEU A 5 -7.26 18.28 -13.37
N GLY A 6 -6.23 18.65 -12.62
CA GLY A 6 -5.76 17.88 -11.46
C GLY A 6 -6.84 17.68 -10.40
N LEU A 7 -6.51 17.04 -9.28
CA LEU A 7 -7.46 16.69 -8.22
C LEU A 7 -8.35 17.88 -7.79
N ALA A 8 -7.73 19.02 -7.45
CA ALA A 8 -8.49 20.20 -7.02
C ALA A 8 -9.40 20.75 -8.14
N GLY A 9 -8.85 20.89 -9.34
CA GLY A 9 -9.59 21.41 -10.50
C GLY A 9 -10.71 20.47 -10.94
N GLY A 10 -10.46 19.17 -10.91
CA GLY A 10 -11.45 18.13 -11.20
C GLY A 10 -12.62 18.19 -10.24
N PHE A 11 -12.36 18.19 -8.93
CA PHE A 11 -13.40 18.31 -7.90
C PHE A 11 -14.23 19.58 -8.07
N LEU A 12 -13.58 20.74 -8.23
CA LEU A 12 -14.29 22.02 -8.46
C LEU A 12 -15.11 22.00 -9.77
N GLY A 13 -14.62 21.33 -10.80
CA GLY A 13 -15.38 21.10 -12.03
C GLY A 13 -16.68 20.35 -11.79
N GLN A 14 -16.67 19.31 -10.93
CA GLN A 14 -17.87 18.55 -10.57
C GLN A 14 -18.84 19.37 -9.71
N VAL A 15 -18.32 20.14 -8.76
CA VAL A 15 -19.15 21.06 -7.95
C VAL A 15 -19.95 22.03 -8.85
N ARG A 16 -19.32 22.55 -9.92
CA ARG A 16 -19.98 23.45 -10.87
C ARG A 16 -20.96 22.72 -11.79
N ALA A 17 -20.56 21.59 -12.32
CA ALA A 17 -21.33 20.87 -13.33
C ALA A 17 -22.50 20.07 -12.74
N ARG A 18 -22.33 19.55 -11.53
CA ARG A 18 -23.27 18.62 -10.87
C ARG A 18 -23.29 18.81 -9.35
N PRO A 19 -23.66 20.00 -8.86
CA PRO A 19 -23.61 20.31 -7.43
C PRO A 19 -24.44 19.36 -6.56
N ASP A 20 -25.57 18.90 -7.05
CA ASP A 20 -26.53 18.09 -6.29
C ASP A 20 -26.33 16.57 -6.47
N ALA A 21 -25.35 16.17 -7.32
CA ALA A 21 -24.98 14.75 -7.45
C ALA A 21 -24.31 14.24 -6.16
N PRO A 22 -24.49 12.95 -5.80
CA PRO A 22 -23.84 12.37 -4.63
C PRO A 22 -22.33 12.37 -4.83
N ALA A 23 -21.58 12.82 -3.82
CA ALA A 23 -20.12 12.77 -3.71
C ALA A 23 -19.68 11.69 -2.73
N LEU A 24 -20.34 11.59 -1.58
CA LEU A 24 -20.05 10.60 -0.54
C LEU A 24 -21.34 9.89 -0.12
N VAL A 25 -21.22 8.62 0.21
CA VAL A 25 -22.26 7.84 0.90
C VAL A 25 -21.67 7.32 2.22
N TRP A 26 -22.26 7.70 3.34
CA TRP A 26 -21.81 7.36 4.67
C TRP A 26 -22.94 6.87 5.54
N GLN A 27 -22.89 5.64 6.02
CA GLN A 27 -23.89 5.00 6.88
C GLN A 27 -25.33 5.04 6.30
N GLY A 28 -25.44 5.06 4.97
CA GLY A 28 -26.69 5.09 4.23
C GLY A 28 -27.17 6.50 3.87
N GLU A 29 -26.49 7.54 4.34
CA GLU A 29 -26.78 8.93 3.98
C GLU A 29 -25.90 9.42 2.84
N GLU A 30 -26.46 10.19 1.93
CA GLU A 30 -25.76 10.80 0.80
C GLU A 30 -25.38 12.25 1.13
N MET A 31 -24.14 12.62 0.78
CA MET A 31 -23.65 13.99 0.79
C MET A 31 -23.37 14.41 -0.66
N SER A 32 -23.98 15.49 -1.11
CA SER A 32 -23.77 16.01 -2.46
C SER A 32 -22.40 16.69 -2.63
N TYR A 33 -21.97 16.91 -3.88
CA TYR A 33 -20.78 17.69 -4.20
C TYR A 33 -20.85 19.11 -3.62
N ARG A 34 -22.02 19.77 -3.68
CA ARG A 34 -22.26 21.08 -3.06
C ARG A 34 -22.04 21.03 -1.55
N ALA A 35 -22.69 20.09 -0.86
CA ALA A 35 -22.61 19.97 0.58
C ALA A 35 -21.17 19.67 1.05
N LEU A 36 -20.43 18.82 0.30
CA LEU A 36 -19.03 18.52 0.58
C LEU A 36 -18.13 19.76 0.35
N TYR A 37 -18.37 20.53 -0.71
CA TYR A 37 -17.65 21.76 -0.98
C TYR A 37 -17.90 22.84 0.09
N GLU A 38 -19.12 22.99 0.55
CA GLU A 38 -19.48 23.91 1.65
C GLU A 38 -18.83 23.47 2.97
N ALA A 39 -18.81 22.15 3.25
CA ALA A 39 -18.09 21.61 4.41
C ALA A 39 -16.58 21.90 4.33
N ALA A 40 -15.97 21.69 3.15
CA ALA A 40 -14.57 22.04 2.91
C ALA A 40 -14.33 23.57 3.00
N GLY A 41 -15.33 24.39 2.62
CA GLY A 41 -15.31 25.85 2.78
C GLY A 41 -15.14 26.29 4.24
N ARG A 42 -15.92 25.70 5.13
CA ARG A 42 -15.82 25.97 6.57
C ARG A 42 -14.45 25.58 7.15
N GLU A 43 -13.89 24.44 6.71
CA GLU A 43 -12.54 24.03 7.11
C GLU A 43 -11.45 24.95 6.53
N ARG A 44 -11.64 25.51 5.32
CA ARG A 44 -10.72 26.51 4.75
C ARG A 44 -10.70 27.80 5.58
N GLU A 45 -11.85 28.27 6.05
CA GLU A 45 -11.95 29.42 6.95
C GLU A 45 -11.19 29.15 8.27
N ARG A 46 -11.35 27.95 8.86
CA ARG A 46 -10.56 27.54 10.03
C ARG A 46 -9.06 27.54 9.76
N LEU A 47 -8.63 26.98 8.62
CA LEU A 47 -7.21 26.98 8.21
C LEU A 47 -6.65 28.40 8.07
N ALA A 48 -7.44 29.34 7.55
CA ALA A 48 -7.03 30.74 7.39
C ALA A 48 -6.82 31.44 8.75
N LEU A 49 -7.60 31.06 9.77
CA LEU A 49 -7.49 31.65 11.12
C LEU A 49 -6.24 31.18 11.89
N LEU A 50 -5.56 30.13 11.44
CA LEU A 50 -4.36 29.61 12.12
C LEU A 50 -3.13 30.54 11.97
N GLY A 51 -3.15 31.50 11.05
CA GLY A 51 -2.04 32.41 10.81
C GLY A 51 -0.76 31.74 10.33
N LEU A 52 -0.86 30.54 9.72
CA LEU A 52 0.26 29.79 9.20
C LEU A 52 0.67 30.28 7.81
N ALA A 53 1.96 30.25 7.51
CA ALA A 53 2.45 30.55 6.15
C ALA A 53 1.85 29.56 5.12
N PRO A 54 1.68 29.94 3.83
CA PRO A 54 1.04 29.08 2.82
C PRO A 54 1.67 27.69 2.68
N ALA A 55 3.00 27.60 2.72
CA ALA A 55 3.76 26.35 2.60
C ALA A 55 3.92 25.58 3.94
N GLU A 56 3.45 26.15 5.05
CA GLU A 56 3.57 25.54 6.36
C GLU A 56 2.57 24.37 6.50
N PRO A 57 3.04 23.15 6.80
CA PRO A 57 2.19 21.98 6.85
C PRO A 57 1.29 21.95 8.08
N VAL A 58 0.17 21.25 7.96
CA VAL A 58 -0.72 20.92 9.09
C VAL A 58 -0.81 19.41 9.30
N GLY A 59 -1.01 19.00 10.54
CA GLY A 59 -1.39 17.64 10.86
C GLY A 59 -2.90 17.46 10.72
N VAL A 60 -3.34 16.33 10.17
CA VAL A 60 -4.74 15.90 10.19
C VAL A 60 -4.83 14.62 11.00
N LEU A 61 -5.46 14.69 12.17
CA LEU A 61 -5.58 13.57 13.10
C LEU A 61 -7.05 13.30 13.40
N ALA A 62 -7.64 12.42 12.59
CA ALA A 62 -9.05 12.08 12.74
C ALA A 62 -9.36 10.70 12.15
N PRO A 63 -10.39 10.00 12.62
CA PRO A 63 -10.89 8.80 11.97
C PRO A 63 -11.52 9.13 10.61
N LYS A 64 -11.67 8.14 9.76
CA LYS A 64 -12.35 8.27 8.48
C LYS A 64 -13.80 8.69 8.67
N SER A 65 -14.17 9.78 8.01
CA SER A 65 -15.53 10.33 7.99
C SER A 65 -15.68 11.33 6.85
N PRO A 66 -16.92 11.72 6.45
CA PRO A 66 -17.15 12.82 5.51
C PRO A 66 -16.50 14.14 5.96
N ALA A 67 -16.52 14.43 7.26
CA ALA A 67 -15.91 15.63 7.81
C ALA A 67 -14.37 15.62 7.68
N THR A 68 -13.72 14.47 7.87
CA THR A 68 -12.28 14.32 7.64
C THR A 68 -11.94 14.51 6.17
N ILE A 69 -12.77 14.00 5.25
CA ILE A 69 -12.58 14.22 3.80
C ILE A 69 -12.73 15.71 3.47
N ALA A 70 -13.69 16.42 4.07
CA ALA A 70 -13.86 17.85 3.88
C ALA A 70 -12.64 18.66 4.36
N LEU A 71 -12.05 18.29 5.52
CA LEU A 71 -10.83 18.92 6.03
C LEU A 71 -9.62 18.67 5.10
N VAL A 72 -9.46 17.44 4.60
CA VAL A 72 -8.39 17.13 3.62
C VAL A 72 -8.61 17.89 2.32
N LEU A 73 -9.86 17.98 1.81
CA LEU A 73 -10.18 18.79 0.64
C LEU A 73 -9.86 20.27 0.87
N ALA A 74 -10.10 20.81 2.07
CA ALA A 74 -9.72 22.18 2.40
C ALA A 74 -8.21 22.40 2.25
N CYS A 75 -7.39 21.46 2.70
CA CYS A 75 -5.94 21.50 2.49
C CYS A 75 -5.57 21.42 1.00
N VAL A 76 -6.16 20.49 0.25
CA VAL A 76 -5.93 20.34 -1.19
C VAL A 76 -6.32 21.60 -1.96
N LEU A 77 -7.49 22.19 -1.69
CA LEU A 77 -8.01 23.37 -2.37
C LEU A 77 -7.22 24.64 -2.05
N THR A 78 -6.51 24.68 -0.92
CA THR A 78 -5.63 25.80 -0.55
C THR A 78 -4.15 25.56 -0.90
N GLY A 79 -3.82 24.40 -1.48
CA GLY A 79 -2.44 24.01 -1.76
C GLY A 79 -1.59 23.82 -0.49
N ARG A 80 -2.22 23.61 0.67
CA ARG A 80 -1.53 23.45 1.94
C ARG A 80 -1.05 22.00 2.11
N PRO A 81 0.24 21.75 2.35
CA PRO A 81 0.74 20.42 2.69
C PRO A 81 0.10 19.92 3.99
N PHE A 82 -0.19 18.64 4.07
CA PHE A 82 -0.71 18.05 5.29
C PHE A 82 -0.15 16.64 5.54
N LEU A 83 0.06 16.33 6.81
CA LEU A 83 0.43 14.98 7.26
C LEU A 83 -0.81 14.25 7.79
N LEU A 84 -1.09 13.09 7.21
CA LEU A 84 -2.22 12.23 7.57
C LEU A 84 -1.71 10.88 8.10
N PRO A 85 -1.35 10.76 9.39
CA PRO A 85 -0.92 9.51 10.00
C PRO A 85 -2.11 8.64 10.41
N SER A 86 -1.85 7.38 10.76
CA SER A 86 -2.87 6.55 11.39
C SER A 86 -3.24 7.09 12.78
N PRO A 87 -4.52 7.35 13.07
CA PRO A 87 -4.94 7.80 14.41
C PRO A 87 -4.78 6.73 15.48
N ALA A 88 -4.47 5.48 15.09
CA ALA A 88 -4.24 4.37 16.02
C ALA A 88 -2.78 4.28 16.53
N LEU A 89 -1.89 5.17 16.09
CA LEU A 89 -0.53 5.27 16.62
C LEU A 89 -0.54 5.80 18.05
N ALA A 90 0.50 5.46 18.81
CA ALA A 90 0.70 5.99 20.14
C ALA A 90 0.94 7.52 20.10
N ASP A 91 0.54 8.25 21.15
CA ASP A 91 0.64 9.71 21.21
C ASP A 91 2.06 10.22 21.01
N ALA A 92 3.07 9.56 21.59
CA ALA A 92 4.47 9.90 21.39
C ALA A 92 4.90 9.75 19.92
N GLN A 93 4.48 8.69 19.23
CA GLN A 93 4.78 8.50 17.81
C GLN A 93 4.10 9.55 16.94
N LEU A 94 2.85 9.93 17.27
CA LEU A 94 2.13 10.99 16.58
C LEU A 94 2.81 12.35 16.77
N ALA A 95 3.21 12.67 18.01
CA ALA A 95 3.94 13.89 18.32
C ALA A 95 5.26 13.98 17.53
N ASP A 96 6.03 12.89 17.48
CA ASP A 96 7.29 12.81 16.73
C ASP A 96 7.07 12.98 15.23
N LEU A 97 6.03 12.37 14.66
CA LEU A 97 5.70 12.50 13.23
C LEU A 97 5.30 13.94 12.87
N PHE A 98 4.44 14.58 13.67
CA PHE A 98 4.01 15.96 13.40
C PHE A 98 5.18 16.94 13.60
N ALA A 99 6.01 16.76 14.62
CA ALA A 99 7.22 17.56 14.80
C ALA A 99 8.19 17.39 13.62
N GLN A 100 8.46 16.15 13.19
CA GLN A 100 9.31 15.87 12.03
C GLN A 100 8.80 16.55 10.75
N ALA A 101 7.47 16.57 10.55
CA ALA A 101 6.85 17.25 9.41
C ALA A 101 6.76 18.78 9.57
N GLY A 102 7.11 19.34 10.72
CA GLY A 102 6.99 20.77 11.01
C GLY A 102 5.54 21.24 11.17
N CYS A 103 4.62 20.35 11.53
CA CYS A 103 3.23 20.69 11.76
C CYS A 103 3.05 21.42 13.09
N ARG A 104 2.88 22.75 13.05
CA ARG A 104 2.59 23.56 14.25
C ARG A 104 1.13 23.43 14.70
N ALA A 105 0.24 23.06 13.81
CA ALA A 105 -1.16 22.80 14.09
C ALA A 105 -1.54 21.38 13.70
N VAL A 106 -2.21 20.67 14.60
CA VAL A 106 -2.81 19.35 14.37
C VAL A 106 -4.31 19.49 14.47
N LEU A 107 -5.01 19.18 13.40
CA LEU A 107 -6.44 19.45 13.24
C LEU A 107 -7.25 18.16 13.25
N ALA A 108 -8.40 18.22 13.91
CA ALA A 108 -9.52 17.33 13.72
C ALA A 108 -10.68 18.12 13.07
N PRO A 109 -11.63 17.47 12.39
CA PRO A 109 -12.82 18.14 11.85
C PRO A 109 -13.58 18.94 12.92
N ALA A 110 -14.24 20.02 12.53
CA ALA A 110 -15.02 20.82 13.44
C ALA A 110 -16.03 19.97 14.22
N GLY A 111 -16.13 20.22 15.54
CA GLY A 111 -16.99 19.45 16.45
C GLY A 111 -16.41 18.10 16.91
N THR A 112 -15.20 17.73 16.47
CA THR A 112 -14.48 16.56 16.98
C THR A 112 -13.55 17.00 18.14
N ALA A 113 -13.44 16.17 19.18
CA ALA A 113 -12.51 16.44 20.27
C ALA A 113 -11.06 16.47 19.76
N GLU A 114 -10.34 17.53 20.07
CA GLU A 114 -8.92 17.63 19.76
C GLU A 114 -8.13 16.70 20.67
N ARG A 115 -7.15 16.00 20.09
CA ARG A 115 -6.23 15.13 20.83
C ARG A 115 -5.01 15.93 21.23
N VAL A 116 -4.80 16.06 22.53
CA VAL A 116 -3.60 16.69 23.06
C VAL A 116 -2.44 15.69 22.96
N LEU A 117 -1.38 16.08 22.26
CA LEU A 117 -0.17 15.26 22.09
C LEU A 117 0.93 15.79 23.02
N PRO A 118 1.85 14.91 23.47
CA PRO A 118 3.01 15.33 24.25
C PRO A 118 3.98 16.16 23.38
N ASP A 119 4.82 16.94 24.05
CA ASP A 119 5.92 17.62 23.37
C ASP A 119 6.90 16.60 22.77
N SER A 120 7.41 16.90 21.59
CA SER A 120 8.40 16.09 20.89
C SER A 120 9.73 16.83 20.82
N GLY A 121 10.83 16.11 21.10
CA GLY A 121 12.18 16.62 20.88
C GLY A 121 12.71 16.43 19.46
N VAL A 122 11.89 15.95 18.51
CA VAL A 122 12.29 15.66 17.14
C VAL A 122 12.39 16.96 16.34
N ALA A 123 13.53 17.16 15.66
CA ALA A 123 13.72 18.31 14.78
C ALA A 123 12.87 18.17 13.50
N SER A 124 12.28 19.28 13.06
CA SER A 124 11.54 19.35 11.81
C SER A 124 12.46 19.15 10.59
N GLN A 125 11.90 18.55 9.55
CA GLN A 125 12.56 18.35 8.27
C GLN A 125 11.90 19.27 7.21
N PRO A 126 12.66 19.77 6.22
CA PRO A 126 12.07 20.58 5.16
C PRO A 126 11.12 19.73 4.30
N VAL A 127 9.90 20.23 4.14
CA VAL A 127 8.91 19.59 3.25
C VAL A 127 9.27 19.95 1.81
N PRO A 128 9.38 18.97 0.89
CA PRO A 128 9.66 19.24 -0.52
C PRO A 128 8.60 20.15 -1.15
N ASP A 129 9.05 21.06 -2.02
CA ASP A 129 8.15 21.96 -2.74
C ASP A 129 7.08 21.22 -3.54
N GLY A 130 5.88 21.78 -3.59
CA GLY A 130 4.74 21.18 -4.28
C GLY A 130 4.13 19.95 -3.59
N THR A 131 4.58 19.61 -2.37
CA THR A 131 3.96 18.53 -1.59
C THR A 131 2.52 18.90 -1.23
N THR A 132 1.61 17.94 -1.39
CA THR A 132 0.22 18.05 -0.92
C THR A 132 -0.05 17.03 0.19
N PHE A 133 0.15 15.75 -0.09
CA PHE A 133 -0.06 14.67 0.88
C PHE A 133 1.27 14.28 1.51
N MET A 134 1.25 14.05 2.81
CA MET A 134 2.28 13.28 3.50
C MET A 134 1.61 12.07 4.15
N LEU A 135 1.93 10.89 3.65
CA LEU A 135 1.43 9.61 4.18
C LEU A 135 2.53 8.93 5.00
N THR A 136 2.18 7.88 5.72
CA THR A 136 3.15 7.17 6.56
C THR A 136 3.23 5.70 6.20
N THR A 137 4.46 5.16 6.17
CA THR A 137 4.73 3.73 5.99
C THR A 137 5.48 3.18 7.19
N SER A 138 5.41 1.86 7.42
CA SER A 138 6.14 1.21 8.50
C SER A 138 7.65 1.41 8.35
N GLY A 139 8.29 1.92 9.40
CA GLY A 139 9.74 2.10 9.47
C GLY A 139 10.43 0.92 10.15
N SER A 140 11.67 0.60 9.75
CA SER A 140 12.49 -0.43 10.39
C SER A 140 13.00 -0.04 11.80
N THR A 141 12.86 1.23 12.17
CA THR A 141 13.38 1.83 13.43
C THR A 141 12.28 2.12 14.46
N GLY A 142 11.04 1.72 14.20
CA GLY A 142 9.90 1.92 15.11
C GLY A 142 9.09 3.19 14.85
N LEU A 143 9.68 4.29 14.38
CA LEU A 143 8.93 5.45 13.89
C LEU A 143 8.58 5.26 12.41
N PRO A 144 7.30 5.41 12.01
CA PRO A 144 6.92 5.35 10.61
C PRO A 144 7.69 6.35 9.76
N LYS A 145 7.93 6.01 8.48
CA LYS A 145 8.54 6.93 7.52
C LYS A 145 7.45 7.82 6.95
N ILE A 146 7.73 9.12 6.80
CA ILE A 146 6.84 10.06 6.13
C ILE A 146 7.19 10.07 4.64
N VAL A 147 6.19 9.83 3.80
CA VAL A 147 6.26 9.80 2.33
C VAL A 147 5.52 11.02 1.79
N PRO A 148 6.21 12.07 1.36
CA PRO A 148 5.60 13.22 0.71
C PRO A 148 5.19 12.87 -0.72
N LEU A 149 3.98 13.26 -1.12
CA LEU A 149 3.46 13.14 -2.47
C LEU A 149 3.15 14.54 -3.01
N GLY A 150 3.77 14.89 -4.11
CA GLY A 150 3.56 16.19 -4.76
C GLY A 150 2.21 16.26 -5.48
N ALA A 151 1.62 17.45 -5.56
CA ALA A 151 0.37 17.70 -6.28
C ALA A 151 0.42 17.16 -7.71
N ALA A 152 1.50 17.43 -8.44
CA ALA A 152 1.66 16.96 -9.82
C ALA A 152 1.70 15.41 -9.93
N ALA A 153 2.23 14.71 -8.93
CA ALA A 153 2.23 13.25 -8.89
C ALA A 153 0.81 12.72 -8.67
N VAL A 154 0.08 13.29 -7.71
CA VAL A 154 -1.33 12.97 -7.44
C VAL A 154 -2.21 13.25 -8.66
N ASP A 155 -2.00 14.39 -9.33
CA ASP A 155 -2.75 14.76 -10.53
C ASP A 155 -2.51 13.78 -11.68
N ARG A 156 -1.27 13.35 -11.92
CA ARG A 156 -0.97 12.32 -12.92
C ARG A 156 -1.59 10.97 -12.57
N PHE A 157 -1.59 10.60 -11.28
CA PHE A 157 -2.26 9.38 -10.83
C PHE A 157 -3.76 9.43 -11.09
N THR A 158 -4.44 10.51 -10.69
CA THR A 158 -5.89 10.66 -10.90
C THR A 158 -6.26 10.69 -12.38
N ALA A 159 -5.45 11.35 -13.21
CA ALA A 159 -5.64 11.41 -14.65
C ALA A 159 -5.52 10.04 -15.33
N TRP A 160 -4.66 9.17 -14.81
CA TRP A 160 -4.54 7.79 -15.29
C TRP A 160 -5.64 6.89 -14.74
N ALA A 161 -5.84 6.88 -13.40
CA ALA A 161 -6.69 5.91 -12.73
C ALA A 161 -8.18 6.07 -13.07
N GLY A 162 -8.66 7.31 -13.19
CA GLY A 162 -10.06 7.58 -13.54
C GLY A 162 -10.50 6.88 -14.83
N PRO A 163 -9.90 7.16 -15.98
CA PRO A 163 -10.20 6.49 -17.25
C PRO A 163 -9.89 4.99 -17.23
N ALA A 164 -8.78 4.56 -16.61
CA ALA A 164 -8.37 3.16 -16.58
C ALA A 164 -9.42 2.25 -15.93
N PHE A 165 -10.13 2.75 -14.92
CA PHE A 165 -11.14 1.98 -14.19
C PHE A 165 -12.57 2.53 -14.38
N GLY A 166 -12.79 3.33 -15.43
CA GLY A 166 -14.11 3.82 -15.80
C GLY A 166 -14.78 4.64 -14.69
N ILE A 167 -13.97 5.35 -13.86
CA ILE A 167 -14.48 6.20 -12.80
C ILE A 167 -14.97 7.51 -13.41
N GLY A 168 -16.21 7.84 -13.15
CA GLY A 168 -16.87 9.02 -13.69
C GLY A 168 -18.25 9.21 -13.07
N PRO A 169 -19.05 10.10 -13.65
CA PRO A 169 -20.38 10.36 -13.16
C PRO A 169 -21.26 9.12 -13.02
N GLY A 170 -21.88 8.99 -11.84
CA GLY A 170 -22.71 7.83 -11.51
C GLY A 170 -21.92 6.56 -11.15
N THR A 171 -20.57 6.61 -11.17
CA THR A 171 -19.76 5.49 -10.72
C THR A 171 -19.59 5.54 -9.20
N GLY A 172 -20.04 4.48 -8.51
CA GLY A 172 -19.76 4.31 -7.08
C GLY A 172 -18.48 3.52 -6.85
N VAL A 173 -17.61 4.02 -5.99
CA VAL A 173 -16.34 3.38 -5.60
C VAL A 173 -16.37 3.09 -4.11
N LEU A 174 -16.11 1.82 -3.74
CA LEU A 174 -16.04 1.42 -2.34
C LEU A 174 -14.70 1.87 -1.73
N ASN A 175 -14.73 2.69 -0.70
CA ASN A 175 -13.54 2.99 0.10
C ASN A 175 -13.54 2.18 1.39
N HIS A 176 -12.79 1.10 1.42
CA HIS A 176 -12.54 0.30 2.62
C HIS A 176 -11.29 0.78 3.37
N ALA A 177 -10.24 1.16 2.65
CA ALA A 177 -8.96 1.58 3.23
C ALA A 177 -9.10 2.77 4.19
N PRO A 178 -8.30 2.85 5.27
CA PRO A 178 -8.16 4.08 6.06
C PRO A 178 -7.64 5.23 5.20
N LEU A 179 -8.02 6.48 5.52
CA LEU A 179 -7.65 7.65 4.70
C LEU A 179 -6.14 7.91 4.61
N ASN A 180 -5.37 7.42 5.57
CA ASN A 180 -3.91 7.53 5.59
C ASN A 180 -3.20 6.50 4.69
N PHE A 181 -3.93 5.68 3.93
CA PHE A 181 -3.39 4.73 2.96
C PHE A 181 -3.44 5.30 1.54
N ASP A 182 -2.43 5.00 0.75
CA ASP A 182 -2.30 5.36 -0.66
C ASP A 182 -3.45 4.85 -1.54
N LEU A 183 -4.09 3.74 -1.19
CA LEU A 183 -5.30 3.25 -1.87
C LEU A 183 -6.39 4.33 -1.99
N CYS A 184 -6.44 5.27 -1.04
CA CYS A 184 -7.41 6.37 -1.07
C CYS A 184 -7.16 7.34 -2.24
N LEU A 185 -5.99 7.30 -2.88
CA LEU A 185 -5.76 8.08 -4.11
C LEU A 185 -6.73 7.67 -5.22
N LEU A 186 -6.99 6.36 -5.37
CA LEU A 186 -7.99 5.86 -6.29
C LEU A 186 -9.41 5.97 -5.70
N ASP A 187 -9.64 5.38 -4.52
CA ASP A 187 -10.98 5.20 -3.97
C ASP A 187 -11.68 6.52 -3.69
N VAL A 188 -10.97 7.52 -3.16
CA VAL A 188 -11.55 8.79 -2.71
C VAL A 188 -11.21 9.91 -3.69
N TRP A 189 -9.91 10.17 -3.87
CA TRP A 189 -9.48 11.40 -4.53
C TRP A 189 -9.70 11.36 -6.04
N THR A 190 -9.39 10.25 -6.70
CA THR A 190 -9.71 10.07 -8.13
C THR A 190 -11.23 10.08 -8.35
N THR A 191 -11.98 9.42 -7.49
CA THR A 191 -13.45 9.35 -7.60
C THR A 191 -14.07 10.73 -7.53
N LEU A 192 -13.68 11.57 -6.56
CA LEU A 192 -14.19 12.92 -6.40
C LEU A 192 -13.76 13.84 -7.56
N ALA A 193 -12.54 13.68 -8.09
CA ALA A 193 -12.06 14.47 -9.23
C ALA A 193 -12.83 14.16 -10.52
N HIS A 194 -13.26 12.91 -10.71
CA HIS A 194 -13.93 12.44 -11.93
C HIS A 194 -15.47 12.44 -11.86
N GLY A 195 -16.09 12.82 -10.74
CA GLY A 195 -17.55 12.96 -10.62
C GLY A 195 -18.29 11.68 -10.24
N GLY A 196 -17.57 10.67 -9.74
CA GLY A 196 -18.15 9.52 -9.09
C GLY A 196 -18.60 9.82 -7.65
N HIS A 197 -19.10 8.81 -6.95
CA HIS A 197 -19.38 8.91 -5.53
C HIS A 197 -18.64 7.83 -4.75
N VAL A 198 -18.15 8.20 -3.57
CA VAL A 198 -17.41 7.31 -2.68
C VAL A 198 -18.36 6.67 -1.67
N VAL A 199 -18.44 5.34 -1.67
CA VAL A 199 -19.17 4.60 -0.63
C VAL A 199 -18.17 4.27 0.49
N LEU A 200 -18.25 5.05 1.56
CA LEU A 200 -17.34 4.95 2.70
C LEU A 200 -17.73 3.78 3.60
N VAL A 201 -16.78 2.89 3.83
CA VAL A 201 -16.94 1.82 4.83
C VAL A 201 -16.56 2.35 6.21
N ASP A 202 -17.48 2.25 7.15
CA ASP A 202 -17.25 2.55 8.56
C ASP A 202 -16.12 1.67 9.11
N PRO A 203 -15.05 2.23 9.69
CA PRO A 203 -13.92 1.45 10.22
C PRO A 203 -14.33 0.38 11.23
N ASP A 204 -15.33 0.65 12.07
CA ASP A 204 -15.82 -0.28 13.10
C ASP A 204 -16.60 -1.46 12.49
N ARG A 205 -17.04 -1.32 11.26
CA ARG A 205 -17.79 -2.34 10.50
C ARG A 205 -17.00 -2.96 9.36
N GLY A 206 -15.81 -2.44 9.07
CA GLY A 206 -14.98 -2.84 7.93
C GLY A 206 -14.53 -4.31 7.93
N VAL A 207 -14.54 -4.96 9.09
CA VAL A 207 -14.24 -6.41 9.22
C VAL A 207 -15.51 -7.28 9.27
N ARG A 208 -16.69 -6.71 9.13
CA ARG A 208 -17.97 -7.42 9.16
C ARG A 208 -18.40 -7.76 7.73
N GLY A 209 -18.15 -8.99 7.27
CA GLY A 209 -18.47 -9.43 5.90
C GLY A 209 -19.92 -9.19 5.50
N GLY A 210 -20.91 -9.38 6.41
CA GLY A 210 -22.30 -9.07 6.13
C GLY A 210 -22.60 -7.59 5.91
N HIS A 211 -21.83 -6.67 6.52
CA HIS A 211 -21.95 -5.24 6.23
C HIS A 211 -21.42 -4.91 4.83
N LEU A 212 -20.22 -5.42 4.50
CA LEU A 212 -19.61 -5.24 3.19
C LEU A 212 -20.51 -5.80 2.08
N LEU A 213 -21.08 -6.98 2.32
CA LEU A 213 -22.02 -7.61 1.37
C LEU A 213 -23.22 -6.71 1.09
N ARG A 214 -23.89 -6.16 2.13
CA ARG A 214 -25.04 -5.25 1.94
C ARG A 214 -24.69 -4.01 1.13
N LEU A 215 -23.48 -3.43 1.33
CA LEU A 215 -23.03 -2.30 0.51
C LEU A 215 -22.90 -2.68 -0.97
N LEU A 216 -22.46 -3.90 -1.27
CA LEU A 216 -22.34 -4.37 -2.65
C LEU A 216 -23.69 -4.80 -3.26
N GLU A 217 -24.61 -5.31 -2.44
CA GLU A 217 -25.99 -5.65 -2.84
C GLU A 217 -26.83 -4.42 -3.16
N SER A 218 -26.49 -3.23 -2.64
CA SER A 218 -27.21 -1.99 -2.96
C SER A 218 -27.22 -1.67 -4.46
N GLY A 219 -26.27 -2.22 -5.22
CA GLY A 219 -26.14 -1.97 -6.65
C GLY A 219 -25.48 -0.63 -7.00
N THR A 220 -25.10 0.16 -6.00
CA THR A 220 -24.48 1.49 -6.20
C THR A 220 -22.96 1.44 -6.28
N VAL A 221 -22.33 0.30 -5.93
CA VAL A 221 -20.88 0.10 -5.96
C VAL A 221 -20.48 -0.58 -7.28
N HIS A 222 -19.64 0.08 -8.04
CA HIS A 222 -19.16 -0.37 -9.36
C HIS A 222 -17.69 -0.74 -9.39
N VAL A 223 -16.88 -0.10 -8.51
CA VAL A 223 -15.44 -0.30 -8.41
C VAL A 223 -15.07 -0.63 -6.97
N VAL A 224 -14.27 -1.68 -6.79
CA VAL A 224 -13.80 -2.14 -5.49
C VAL A 224 -12.29 -2.37 -5.57
N GLN A 225 -11.50 -1.55 -4.87
CA GLN A 225 -10.09 -1.80 -4.61
C GLN A 225 -9.91 -2.20 -3.14
N ALA A 226 -9.38 -3.39 -2.90
CA ALA A 226 -9.22 -3.85 -1.52
C ALA A 226 -8.14 -4.92 -1.38
N VAL A 227 -7.69 -5.10 -0.14
CA VAL A 227 -6.79 -6.20 0.23
C VAL A 227 -7.51 -7.55 0.18
N PRO A 228 -6.80 -8.67 -0.02
CA PRO A 228 -7.41 -10.01 -0.15
C PRO A 228 -8.38 -10.39 0.96
N MET A 229 -8.13 -9.92 2.19
CA MET A 229 -9.01 -10.16 3.34
C MET A 229 -10.44 -9.65 3.11
N VAL A 230 -10.61 -8.49 2.50
CA VAL A 230 -11.94 -7.90 2.25
C VAL A 230 -12.73 -8.77 1.28
N HIS A 231 -12.08 -9.20 0.18
CA HIS A 231 -12.69 -10.10 -0.79
C HIS A 231 -13.07 -11.46 -0.17
N ALA A 232 -12.23 -11.98 0.72
CA ALA A 232 -12.53 -13.20 1.47
C ALA A 232 -13.76 -13.03 2.39
N LEU A 233 -13.85 -11.92 3.12
CA LEU A 233 -14.99 -11.62 3.99
C LEU A 233 -16.30 -11.49 3.21
N VAL A 234 -16.25 -10.84 2.04
CA VAL A 234 -17.43 -10.70 1.16
C VAL A 234 -17.84 -12.06 0.60
N ALA A 235 -16.91 -12.85 0.05
CA ALA A 235 -17.20 -14.17 -0.51
C ALA A 235 -17.78 -15.12 0.54
N ASP A 236 -17.24 -15.10 1.74
CA ASP A 236 -17.72 -15.92 2.84
C ASP A 236 -19.12 -15.49 3.35
N ALA A 237 -19.37 -14.18 3.42
CA ALA A 237 -20.69 -13.63 3.76
C ALA A 237 -21.74 -13.95 2.68
N ALA A 238 -21.39 -13.81 1.41
CA ALA A 238 -22.26 -14.13 0.28
C ALA A 238 -22.67 -15.60 0.30
N ARG A 239 -21.70 -16.50 0.51
CA ARG A 239 -21.96 -17.95 0.61
C ARG A 239 -22.92 -18.28 1.77
N ARG A 240 -22.74 -17.65 2.95
CA ARG A 240 -23.63 -17.85 4.12
C ARG A 240 -25.03 -17.28 3.89
N ALA A 241 -25.14 -16.17 3.19
CA ALA A 241 -26.43 -15.52 2.90
C ALA A 241 -27.14 -16.09 1.67
N GLY A 242 -26.53 -17.05 0.94
CA GLY A 242 -27.07 -17.60 -0.31
C GLY A 242 -26.99 -16.63 -1.49
N VAL A 243 -26.23 -15.53 -1.38
CA VAL A 243 -26.03 -14.55 -2.46
C VAL A 243 -25.06 -15.13 -3.46
N ARG A 244 -25.52 -15.33 -4.70
CA ARG A 244 -24.73 -15.98 -5.74
C ARG A 244 -24.02 -15.02 -6.68
N ARG A 245 -24.53 -13.78 -6.84
CA ARG A 245 -24.05 -12.81 -7.82
C ARG A 245 -24.17 -11.38 -7.33
N LEU A 246 -23.13 -10.59 -7.60
CA LEU A 246 -23.04 -9.15 -7.37
C LEU A 246 -22.73 -8.44 -8.69
N PRO A 247 -23.73 -8.31 -9.59
CA PRO A 247 -23.52 -7.91 -10.99
C PRO A 247 -23.22 -6.43 -11.20
N ALA A 248 -23.42 -5.56 -10.18
CA ALA A 248 -23.17 -4.13 -10.30
C ALA A 248 -21.67 -3.79 -10.35
N VAL A 249 -20.81 -4.62 -9.73
CA VAL A 249 -19.36 -4.40 -9.73
C VAL A 249 -18.80 -4.66 -11.13
N ARG A 250 -18.10 -3.68 -11.67
CA ARG A 250 -17.46 -3.69 -13.00
C ARG A 250 -15.94 -3.85 -12.94
N HIS A 251 -15.31 -3.36 -11.86
CA HIS A 251 -13.88 -3.53 -11.61
C HIS A 251 -13.67 -4.02 -10.18
N LEU A 252 -12.99 -5.14 -10.04
CA LEU A 252 -12.60 -5.72 -8.76
C LEU A 252 -11.09 -5.84 -8.72
N MET A 253 -10.46 -5.08 -7.83
CA MET A 253 -9.01 -4.98 -7.72
C MET A 253 -8.56 -5.61 -6.41
N VAL A 254 -7.65 -6.55 -6.51
CA VAL A 254 -6.93 -7.11 -5.37
C VAL A 254 -5.58 -6.43 -5.29
N THR A 255 -5.27 -5.84 -4.16
CA THR A 255 -4.01 -5.11 -3.95
C THR A 255 -3.47 -5.32 -2.54
N GLY A 256 -2.21 -4.93 -2.33
CA GLY A 256 -1.62 -4.87 -1.00
C GLY A 256 -1.06 -6.17 -0.46
N ASP A 257 -1.49 -7.33 -0.95
CA ASP A 257 -0.94 -8.66 -0.59
C ASP A 257 -1.28 -9.69 -1.67
N ALA A 258 -0.63 -10.86 -1.64
CA ALA A 258 -0.95 -11.96 -2.53
C ALA A 258 -2.35 -12.51 -2.23
N VAL A 259 -3.18 -12.66 -3.27
CA VAL A 259 -4.53 -13.21 -3.10
C VAL A 259 -4.47 -14.73 -2.89
N PRO A 260 -5.08 -15.26 -1.80
CA PRO A 260 -5.16 -16.71 -1.61
C PRO A 260 -5.98 -17.36 -2.71
N GLN A 261 -5.47 -18.46 -3.27
CA GLN A 261 -6.08 -19.18 -4.38
C GLN A 261 -7.57 -19.51 -4.15
N ARG A 262 -7.91 -19.96 -2.95
CA ARG A 262 -9.30 -20.29 -2.57
C ARG A 262 -10.27 -19.10 -2.57
N VAL A 263 -9.75 -17.87 -2.41
CA VAL A 263 -10.55 -16.64 -2.55
C VAL A 263 -10.70 -16.33 -4.03
N LEU A 264 -9.59 -16.33 -4.75
CA LEU A 264 -9.54 -15.97 -6.16
C LEU A 264 -10.53 -16.77 -7.02
N VAL A 265 -10.62 -18.09 -6.82
CA VAL A 265 -11.52 -18.96 -7.60
C VAL A 265 -13.00 -18.68 -7.40
N GLN A 266 -13.38 -17.99 -6.32
CA GLN A 266 -14.78 -17.63 -6.05
C GLN A 266 -15.21 -16.31 -6.72
N LEU A 267 -14.23 -15.42 -7.00
CA LEU A 267 -14.52 -14.06 -7.46
C LEU A 267 -15.21 -14.02 -8.83
N PRO A 268 -14.82 -14.81 -9.85
CA PRO A 268 -15.50 -14.79 -11.15
C PRO A 268 -17.00 -15.11 -11.09
N GLY A 269 -17.37 -16.09 -10.26
CA GLY A 269 -18.78 -16.48 -10.10
C GLY A 269 -19.59 -15.45 -9.31
N LEU A 270 -19.00 -14.88 -8.27
CA LEU A 270 -19.66 -13.89 -7.42
C LEU A 270 -19.80 -12.53 -8.12
N PHE A 271 -18.80 -12.13 -8.92
CA PHE A 271 -18.78 -10.86 -9.65
C PHE A 271 -18.80 -11.10 -11.17
N PRO A 272 -19.96 -11.49 -11.74
CA PRO A 272 -20.03 -11.97 -13.13
C PRO A 272 -19.64 -10.92 -14.18
N ASN A 273 -19.86 -9.64 -13.90
CA ASN A 273 -19.59 -8.53 -14.83
C ASN A 273 -18.26 -7.81 -14.53
N ALA A 274 -17.53 -8.21 -13.49
CA ALA A 274 -16.30 -7.51 -13.10
C ALA A 274 -15.10 -7.97 -13.93
N ARG A 275 -14.29 -7.02 -14.39
CA ARG A 275 -12.90 -7.27 -14.74
C ARG A 275 -12.11 -7.41 -13.44
N LEU A 276 -11.35 -8.49 -13.32
CA LEU A 276 -10.57 -8.80 -12.13
C LEU A 276 -9.13 -8.31 -12.34
N HIS A 277 -8.60 -7.56 -11.39
CA HIS A 277 -7.26 -7.01 -11.48
C HIS A 277 -6.43 -7.39 -10.25
N ASN A 278 -5.16 -7.69 -10.47
CA ASN A 278 -4.13 -7.66 -9.44
C ASN A 278 -3.35 -6.36 -9.59
N ILE A 279 -3.35 -5.55 -8.55
CA ILE A 279 -2.65 -4.27 -8.50
C ILE A 279 -1.45 -4.42 -7.57
N TYR A 280 -0.27 -4.03 -8.05
CA TYR A 280 0.93 -3.97 -7.24
C TYR A 280 1.43 -2.54 -7.13
N GLY A 281 1.76 -2.14 -5.91
CA GLY A 281 2.32 -0.85 -5.58
C GLY A 281 2.73 -0.77 -4.11
N CYS A 282 3.27 0.37 -3.74
CA CYS A 282 3.59 0.78 -2.39
C CYS A 282 3.41 2.28 -2.27
N THR A 283 3.38 2.82 -1.05
CA THR A 283 3.11 4.24 -0.84
C THR A 283 4.13 5.16 -1.53
N GLU A 284 5.37 4.70 -1.69
CA GLU A 284 6.45 5.43 -2.34
C GLU A 284 6.25 5.60 -3.85
N THR A 285 5.54 4.67 -4.51
CA THR A 285 5.35 4.64 -5.97
C THR A 285 3.89 4.55 -6.40
N ASN A 286 2.96 4.45 -5.47
CA ASN A 286 1.52 4.20 -5.68
C ASN A 286 1.26 2.92 -6.50
N ASP A 287 0.06 2.75 -7.07
CA ASP A 287 -0.27 1.63 -7.93
C ASP A 287 0.60 1.66 -9.20
N SER A 288 1.61 0.82 -9.23
CA SER A 288 2.69 0.85 -10.24
C SER A 288 2.51 -0.18 -11.34
N PHE A 289 1.81 -1.28 -11.03
CA PHE A 289 1.58 -2.40 -11.96
C PHE A 289 0.14 -2.85 -11.89
N VAL A 290 -0.37 -3.25 -13.05
CA VAL A 290 -1.71 -3.81 -13.20
C VAL A 290 -1.63 -5.11 -14.00
N HIS A 291 -2.28 -6.14 -13.48
CA HIS A 291 -2.52 -7.38 -14.19
C HIS A 291 -4.02 -7.66 -14.23
N GLU A 292 -4.58 -7.75 -15.44
CA GLU A 292 -5.94 -8.26 -15.59
C GLU A 292 -5.93 -9.78 -15.44
N ILE A 293 -6.66 -10.29 -14.47
CA ILE A 293 -6.71 -11.71 -14.14
C ILE A 293 -7.67 -12.38 -15.12
N ASP A 294 -7.14 -13.32 -15.88
CA ASP A 294 -7.97 -14.18 -16.73
C ASP A 294 -8.91 -15.02 -15.86
N ARG A 295 -10.21 -14.87 -16.10
CA ARG A 295 -11.28 -15.53 -15.33
C ARG A 295 -11.23 -17.06 -15.44
N ASP A 296 -10.72 -17.58 -16.57
CA ASP A 296 -10.57 -19.01 -16.82
C ASP A 296 -9.25 -19.57 -16.30
N ALA A 297 -8.29 -18.69 -15.99
CA ALA A 297 -6.97 -19.05 -15.49
C ALA A 297 -6.73 -18.70 -14.00
N VAL A 298 -7.79 -18.47 -13.23
CA VAL A 298 -7.70 -18.14 -11.79
C VAL A 298 -7.01 -19.21 -10.93
N HIS A 299 -6.75 -20.39 -11.46
CA HIS A 299 -6.01 -21.48 -10.79
C HIS A 299 -4.48 -21.32 -10.85
N ARG A 300 -3.98 -20.38 -11.65
CA ARG A 300 -2.54 -20.15 -11.83
C ARG A 300 -2.04 -19.08 -10.86
N PRO A 301 -0.74 -19.08 -10.52
CA PRO A 301 -0.15 -17.95 -9.79
C PRO A 301 -0.36 -16.63 -10.54
N VAL A 302 -0.87 -15.62 -9.84
CA VAL A 302 -1.18 -14.32 -10.42
C VAL A 302 0.09 -13.48 -10.48
N PRO A 303 0.51 -12.99 -11.68
CA PRO A 303 1.61 -12.03 -11.79
C PRO A 303 1.25 -10.69 -11.15
N ILE A 304 2.27 -9.87 -10.80
CA ILE A 304 2.04 -8.46 -10.44
C ILE A 304 1.68 -7.60 -11.66
N GLY A 305 1.92 -8.11 -12.86
CA GLY A 305 1.49 -7.51 -14.11
C GLY A 305 2.55 -6.70 -14.82
N ARG A 306 2.09 -5.72 -15.61
CA ARG A 306 2.94 -4.80 -16.36
C ARG A 306 2.93 -3.43 -15.70
N PRO A 307 4.03 -2.65 -15.84
CA PRO A 307 4.04 -1.26 -15.41
C PRO A 307 2.89 -0.48 -16.04
N VAL A 308 2.28 0.42 -15.26
CA VAL A 308 1.27 1.36 -15.77
C VAL A 308 1.89 2.37 -16.74
N PRO A 309 1.12 3.07 -17.57
CA PRO A 309 1.66 4.05 -18.52
C PRO A 309 2.61 5.07 -17.86
N GLY A 310 3.80 5.21 -18.42
CA GLY A 310 4.85 6.08 -17.92
C GLY A 310 5.68 5.50 -16.77
N ALA A 311 5.31 4.36 -16.19
CA ALA A 311 6.13 3.65 -15.24
C ALA A 311 7.15 2.74 -15.93
N ALA A 312 8.27 2.50 -15.24
CA ALA A 312 9.33 1.58 -15.68
C ALA A 312 9.71 0.64 -14.54
N ALA A 313 10.24 -0.53 -14.90
CA ALA A 313 10.65 -1.56 -13.96
C ALA A 313 11.97 -2.18 -14.36
N LEU A 314 12.86 -2.37 -13.40
CA LEU A 314 14.08 -3.15 -13.55
C LEU A 314 14.09 -4.31 -12.56
N VAL A 315 14.60 -5.44 -12.98
CA VAL A 315 14.92 -6.56 -12.10
C VAL A 315 16.43 -6.56 -11.95
N VAL A 316 16.92 -6.49 -10.72
CA VAL A 316 18.36 -6.38 -10.42
C VAL A 316 18.77 -7.60 -9.60
N ASP A 317 19.78 -8.31 -10.06
CA ASP A 317 20.26 -9.52 -9.40
C ASP A 317 21.07 -9.23 -8.12
N ALA A 318 21.63 -10.29 -7.51
CA ALA A 318 22.39 -10.16 -6.29
C ALA A 318 23.72 -9.41 -6.48
N ASP A 319 24.26 -9.39 -7.69
CA ASP A 319 25.52 -8.75 -8.07
C ASP A 319 25.31 -7.30 -8.52
N GLY A 320 24.06 -6.83 -8.52
CA GLY A 320 23.68 -5.47 -8.90
C GLY A 320 23.55 -5.26 -10.41
N ALA A 321 23.53 -6.33 -11.21
CA ALA A 321 23.31 -6.25 -12.65
C ALA A 321 21.80 -6.25 -12.96
N VAL A 322 21.43 -5.52 -14.03
CA VAL A 322 20.07 -5.55 -14.56
C VAL A 322 19.88 -6.87 -15.30
N VAL A 323 18.85 -7.61 -14.90
CA VAL A 323 18.48 -8.89 -15.54
C VAL A 323 17.70 -8.60 -16.81
N GLU A 324 18.27 -8.95 -17.96
CA GLU A 324 17.59 -8.95 -19.24
C GLU A 324 16.94 -10.31 -19.50
N GLY A 325 15.68 -10.33 -19.97
CA GLY A 325 14.93 -11.57 -20.20
C GLY A 325 14.45 -12.28 -18.92
N PRO A 326 14.20 -13.62 -18.99
CA PRO A 326 13.78 -14.42 -17.84
C PRO A 326 14.85 -14.48 -16.76
N GLY A 327 14.45 -14.32 -15.49
CA GLY A 327 15.40 -14.33 -14.38
C GLY A 327 14.76 -13.86 -13.09
N ALA A 328 15.56 -13.76 -12.03
CA ALA A 328 15.09 -13.35 -10.71
C ALA A 328 15.99 -12.26 -10.11
N GLY A 329 15.42 -11.38 -9.33
CA GLY A 329 16.16 -10.32 -8.66
C GLY A 329 15.25 -9.43 -7.85
N GLU A 330 15.80 -8.32 -7.37
CA GLU A 330 15.07 -7.27 -6.65
C GLU A 330 14.41 -6.33 -7.65
N LEU A 331 13.16 -5.96 -7.38
CA LEU A 331 12.39 -5.04 -8.21
C LEU A 331 12.75 -3.59 -7.90
N TYR A 332 13.10 -2.84 -8.93
CA TYR A 332 13.25 -1.38 -8.93
C TYR A 332 12.15 -0.79 -9.79
N VAL A 333 11.54 0.29 -9.32
CA VAL A 333 10.38 0.92 -9.97
C VAL A 333 10.61 2.41 -10.12
N SER A 334 10.23 2.97 -11.27
CA SER A 334 10.12 4.40 -11.49
C SER A 334 8.73 4.71 -12.02
N THR A 335 8.01 5.64 -11.39
CA THR A 335 6.66 6.03 -11.83
C THR A 335 6.51 7.54 -11.92
N PRO A 336 5.60 8.04 -12.77
CA PRO A 336 5.27 9.45 -12.81
C PRO A 336 4.55 9.96 -11.55
N PHE A 337 4.13 9.04 -10.67
CA PHE A 337 3.39 9.35 -9.42
C PHE A 337 4.22 9.13 -8.16
N GLN A 338 5.50 8.77 -8.29
CA GLN A 338 6.31 8.45 -7.11
C GLN A 338 6.64 9.66 -6.24
N SER A 339 6.88 9.38 -4.97
CA SER A 339 7.43 10.31 -4.02
C SER A 339 8.83 10.77 -4.44
N PRO A 340 9.23 12.03 -4.18
CA PRO A 340 10.62 12.46 -4.36
C PRO A 340 11.58 11.85 -3.33
N GLY A 341 11.05 11.10 -2.36
CA GLY A 341 11.80 10.45 -1.30
C GLY A 341 11.11 10.55 0.06
N TYR A 342 11.71 9.99 1.10
CA TYR A 342 11.21 10.16 2.47
C TYR A 342 11.49 11.58 2.98
N LEU A 343 10.65 12.09 3.86
CA LEU A 343 10.86 13.40 4.47
C LEU A 343 12.19 13.44 5.24
N ASP A 344 12.48 12.41 6.01
CA ASP A 344 13.81 12.19 6.62
C ASP A 344 14.79 11.66 5.55
N ARG A 345 15.62 12.56 5.03
CA ARG A 345 16.60 12.23 3.98
C ARG A 345 17.68 11.23 4.41
N THR A 346 17.91 11.04 5.70
CA THR A 346 18.85 10.02 6.17
C THR A 346 18.37 8.61 5.83
N ARG A 347 17.07 8.44 5.67
CA ARG A 347 16.40 7.18 5.29
C ARG A 347 16.30 6.94 3.78
N HIS A 348 16.73 7.91 2.95
CA HIS A 348 16.77 7.74 1.49
C HIS A 348 17.81 6.75 1.04
N ARG A 349 18.94 6.65 1.77
CA ARG A 349 20.10 5.85 1.35
C ARG A 349 19.70 4.43 1.05
N GLY A 350 19.89 4.02 -0.21
CA GLY A 350 19.59 2.70 -0.73
C GLY A 350 18.12 2.44 -1.08
N ALA A 351 17.19 3.37 -0.81
CA ALA A 351 15.77 3.23 -1.19
C ALA A 351 15.44 4.00 -2.48
N PHE A 352 15.90 5.25 -2.59
CA PHE A 352 15.78 6.06 -3.81
C PHE A 352 17.16 6.23 -4.44
N THR A 353 17.32 5.85 -5.70
CA THR A 353 18.61 5.77 -6.39
C THR A 353 18.51 6.32 -7.80
N GLY A 354 19.66 6.61 -8.41
CA GLY A 354 19.78 6.68 -9.86
C GLY A 354 19.61 5.29 -10.51
N HIS A 355 19.83 5.21 -11.81
CA HIS A 355 19.76 3.93 -12.52
C HIS A 355 20.76 2.92 -11.92
N PRO A 356 20.35 1.67 -11.59
CA PRO A 356 21.23 0.68 -10.93
C PRO A 356 22.55 0.42 -11.68
N ALA A 357 22.54 0.41 -13.02
CA ALA A 357 23.76 0.25 -13.82
C ALA A 357 24.77 1.39 -13.64
N ALA A 358 24.32 2.61 -13.29
CA ALA A 358 25.20 3.75 -13.01
C ALA A 358 25.84 3.70 -11.62
N LEU A 359 25.38 2.80 -10.75
CA LEU A 359 25.89 2.63 -9.38
C LEU A 359 27.05 1.60 -9.31
N ARG A 360 27.37 0.92 -10.41
CA ARG A 360 28.55 0.03 -10.48
C ARG A 360 29.82 0.87 -10.53
N PRO A 361 30.86 0.54 -9.73
CA PRO A 361 32.16 1.18 -9.89
C PRO A 361 32.67 0.97 -11.33
N ALA A 362 33.14 2.04 -11.97
CA ALA A 362 33.78 1.95 -13.26
C ALA A 362 35.05 1.09 -13.11
N GLY A 363 34.99 -0.20 -13.49
CA GLY A 363 36.14 -1.09 -13.37
C GLY A 363 35.89 -2.60 -13.58
N GLU A 364 34.64 -3.05 -13.54
CA GLU A 364 34.36 -4.47 -13.84
C GLU A 364 33.56 -4.60 -15.14
N ALA A 365 34.32 -4.73 -16.25
CA ALA A 365 33.77 -5.23 -17.51
C ALA A 365 33.37 -6.71 -17.32
N PRO A 366 32.26 -7.18 -17.94
CA PRO A 366 31.96 -8.60 -17.94
C PRO A 366 33.15 -9.36 -18.57
N ALA A 367 33.53 -10.45 -17.93
CA ALA A 367 34.52 -11.35 -18.49
C ALA A 367 33.98 -11.90 -19.83
N ASP A 368 34.55 -11.42 -20.93
CA ASP A 368 34.27 -11.91 -22.27
C ASP A 368 34.64 -13.39 -22.34
N GLY A 369 33.64 -14.22 -22.50
CA GLY A 369 33.76 -15.63 -22.84
C GLY A 369 33.52 -15.84 -24.32
N ALA A 370 34.65 -16.04 -25.07
CA ALA A 370 34.81 -16.79 -26.32
C ALA A 370 33.96 -16.42 -27.54
N ASP A 371 34.65 -15.74 -28.41
CA ASP A 371 34.82 -15.93 -29.86
C ASP A 371 34.19 -17.19 -30.49
N SER A 372 33.30 -17.02 -31.48
CA SER A 372 33.17 -17.89 -32.64
C SER A 372 32.50 -17.15 -33.79
N GLY A 373 33.23 -17.06 -34.89
CA GLY A 373 33.16 -16.37 -36.15
C GLY A 373 31.90 -16.54 -36.99
N ALA A 374 31.80 -15.54 -37.83
CA ALA A 374 31.29 -15.37 -39.17
C ALA A 374 30.53 -16.52 -39.89
N ASP A 375 29.41 -16.26 -40.50
CA ASP A 375 29.27 -15.95 -41.93
C ASP A 375 27.79 -15.84 -42.38
N GLY A 376 27.56 -14.93 -43.20
CA GLY A 376 26.79 -14.68 -44.37
C GLY A 376 25.38 -15.29 -44.61
N GLY A 377 24.49 -14.44 -45.16
CA GLY A 377 23.41 -14.90 -46.00
C GLY A 377 22.09 -14.12 -45.84
N SER A 378 21.89 -13.20 -46.78
CA SER A 378 20.64 -12.55 -47.13
C SER A 378 19.51 -13.56 -47.39
N ASP A 379 18.27 -13.23 -47.03
CA ASP A 379 17.17 -13.04 -47.99
C ASP A 379 15.89 -12.57 -47.26
N ALA A 380 15.24 -11.60 -47.90
CA ALA A 380 14.00 -10.98 -47.48
C ALA A 380 12.82 -11.86 -47.85
N GLU A 381 11.79 -11.94 -46.97
CA GLU A 381 10.43 -12.10 -47.39
C GLU A 381 9.45 -11.47 -46.41
N GLN A 382 8.64 -10.59 -46.92
CA GLN A 382 7.57 -9.86 -46.25
C GLN A 382 6.41 -10.80 -45.92
N ALA A 383 5.90 -10.74 -44.70
CA ALA A 383 4.52 -11.13 -44.43
C ALA A 383 3.91 -10.15 -43.40
N ASP A 384 2.88 -9.44 -43.87
CA ASP A 384 1.98 -8.59 -43.11
C ASP A 384 1.34 -9.36 -41.94
N GLY A 385 1.35 -8.78 -40.77
CA GLY A 385 0.63 -9.27 -39.60
C GLY A 385 0.69 -8.25 -38.48
N ALA A 386 -0.32 -7.37 -38.41
CA ALA A 386 -0.43 -6.34 -37.39
C ALA A 386 -0.51 -6.93 -35.98
N HIS A 387 0.62 -6.98 -35.29
CA HIS A 387 0.68 -7.10 -33.84
C HIS A 387 1.13 -5.78 -33.23
N VAL A 388 0.22 -5.12 -32.52
CA VAL A 388 0.55 -4.00 -31.65
C VAL A 388 1.37 -4.55 -30.46
N GLY A 389 2.64 -4.77 -30.70
CA GLY A 389 3.65 -4.99 -29.67
C GLY A 389 4.09 -3.63 -29.14
N ALA A 390 3.75 -3.29 -27.90
CA ALA A 390 4.38 -2.18 -27.21
C ALA A 390 5.85 -2.55 -26.98
N ASP A 391 6.69 -1.96 -27.80
CA ASP A 391 8.14 -2.04 -27.78
C ASP A 391 8.67 -1.53 -26.44
N VAL A 392 9.34 -2.38 -25.68
CA VAL A 392 10.18 -1.97 -24.55
C VAL A 392 11.50 -1.52 -25.18
N GLY A 393 11.43 -0.37 -25.88
CA GLY A 393 12.58 0.26 -26.51
C GLY A 393 13.58 0.70 -25.45
N ALA A 394 14.79 0.25 -25.61
CA ALA A 394 15.98 0.75 -24.93
C ALA A 394 16.22 2.21 -25.30
N ASP A 395 15.59 3.16 -24.60
CA ASP A 395 15.87 4.58 -24.65
C ASP A 395 16.91 4.89 -23.55
N GLY A 396 18.15 4.46 -23.76
CA GLY A 396 19.24 4.53 -22.78
C GLY A 396 19.59 5.95 -22.28
N GLY A 397 19.07 7.00 -22.91
CA GLY A 397 19.28 8.39 -22.49
C GLY A 397 18.23 8.91 -21.51
N ALA A 398 16.97 8.50 -21.66
CA ALA A 398 15.87 8.94 -20.79
C ALA A 398 15.85 8.19 -19.43
N ASP A 399 16.34 6.96 -19.39
CA ASP A 399 16.39 6.12 -18.17
C ASP A 399 17.48 6.58 -17.18
N ALA A 400 18.59 7.16 -17.67
CA ALA A 400 19.68 7.62 -16.81
C ALA A 400 19.27 8.80 -15.91
N ALA A 401 18.28 9.62 -16.31
CA ALA A 401 17.77 10.76 -15.55
C ALA A 401 16.62 10.40 -14.59
N ARG A 402 16.09 9.16 -14.64
CA ARG A 402 14.98 8.73 -13.79
C ARG A 402 15.45 8.44 -12.36
N ALA A 403 14.64 8.84 -11.38
CA ALA A 403 14.77 8.36 -10.03
C ALA A 403 14.12 6.97 -9.92
N TRP A 404 14.81 6.02 -9.32
CA TRP A 404 14.36 4.65 -9.12
C TRP A 404 14.12 4.39 -7.65
N PHE A 405 12.99 3.80 -7.35
CA PHE A 405 12.68 3.30 -6.02
C PHE A 405 13.02 1.82 -5.93
N ARG A 406 13.87 1.48 -5.00
CA ARG A 406 14.23 0.12 -4.64
C ARG A 406 13.18 -0.45 -3.71
N THR A 407 12.34 -1.36 -4.21
CA THR A 407 11.15 -1.81 -3.48
C THR A 407 11.45 -2.75 -2.31
N GLY A 408 12.58 -3.43 -2.34
CA GLY A 408 12.88 -4.54 -1.44
C GLY A 408 12.14 -5.83 -1.78
N ASP A 409 11.27 -5.82 -2.79
CA ASP A 409 10.54 -7.00 -3.25
C ASP A 409 11.38 -7.83 -4.22
N LEU A 410 11.38 -9.14 -4.03
CA LEU A 410 12.02 -10.10 -4.93
C LEU A 410 11.00 -10.59 -5.93
N VAL A 411 11.37 -10.55 -7.21
CA VAL A 411 10.52 -10.97 -8.30
C VAL A 411 11.24 -11.96 -9.21
N ARG A 412 10.44 -12.75 -9.92
CA ARG A 412 10.90 -13.59 -11.04
C ARG A 412 10.19 -13.14 -12.30
N ARG A 413 10.94 -12.84 -13.34
CA ARG A 413 10.43 -12.60 -14.70
C ARG A 413 10.36 -13.94 -15.42
N ASP A 414 9.16 -14.26 -15.96
CA ASP A 414 8.97 -15.46 -16.77
C ASP A 414 9.36 -15.24 -18.25
N ALA A 415 9.22 -16.27 -19.08
CA ALA A 415 9.55 -16.21 -20.50
C ALA A 415 8.67 -15.23 -21.30
N GLU A 416 7.46 -14.95 -20.81
CA GLU A 416 6.52 -13.98 -21.38
C GLU A 416 6.72 -12.56 -20.83
N GLY A 417 7.78 -12.33 -20.04
CA GLY A 417 8.14 -11.04 -19.45
C GLY A 417 7.26 -10.62 -18.26
N ARG A 418 6.40 -11.51 -17.74
CA ARG A 418 5.53 -11.21 -16.60
C ARG A 418 6.33 -11.33 -15.30
N LEU A 419 6.07 -10.42 -14.37
CA LEU A 419 6.73 -10.40 -13.06
C LEU A 419 5.86 -11.11 -12.02
N HIS A 420 6.47 -12.03 -11.30
CA HIS A 420 5.87 -12.77 -10.19
C HIS A 420 6.59 -12.44 -8.89
N LEU A 421 5.85 -12.00 -7.90
CA LEU A 421 6.40 -11.73 -6.56
C LEU A 421 6.81 -13.06 -5.91
N THR A 422 8.07 -13.16 -5.49
CA THR A 422 8.63 -14.38 -4.87
C THR A 422 8.94 -14.20 -3.38
N GLY A 423 9.07 -12.95 -2.93
CA GLY A 423 9.35 -12.65 -1.52
C GLY A 423 9.78 -11.21 -1.30
N ARG A 424 10.46 -10.97 -0.16
CA ARG A 424 11.09 -9.69 0.16
C ARG A 424 12.51 -9.89 0.66
N ARG A 425 13.39 -8.94 0.34
CA ARG A 425 14.78 -8.91 0.80
C ARG A 425 14.88 -8.49 2.26
N ASP A 426 14.02 -7.61 2.69
CA ASP A 426 13.93 -7.11 4.07
C ASP A 426 12.95 -7.96 4.91
N HIS A 427 12.89 -7.66 6.20
CA HIS A 427 12.02 -8.36 7.14
C HIS A 427 10.57 -7.84 7.12
N GLN A 428 10.20 -7.07 6.09
CA GLN A 428 8.84 -6.59 5.94
C GLN A 428 7.94 -7.69 5.38
N VAL A 429 6.78 -7.83 5.99
CA VAL A 429 5.71 -8.72 5.56
C VAL A 429 4.41 -7.95 5.52
N LYS A 430 3.58 -8.21 4.53
CA LYS A 430 2.24 -7.64 4.49
C LYS A 430 1.31 -8.53 5.33
N VAL A 431 0.66 -7.92 6.32
CA VAL A 431 -0.31 -8.57 7.21
C VAL A 431 -1.62 -7.81 7.08
N ARG A 432 -2.64 -8.44 6.50
CA ARG A 432 -3.94 -7.78 6.21
C ARG A 432 -3.78 -6.48 5.40
N GLY A 433 -2.83 -6.46 4.46
CA GLY A 433 -2.51 -5.29 3.64
C GLY A 433 -1.61 -4.25 4.30
N VAL A 434 -1.31 -4.38 5.59
CA VAL A 434 -0.40 -3.48 6.31
C VAL A 434 1.02 -4.04 6.24
N ALA A 435 1.98 -3.23 5.81
CA ALA A 435 3.40 -3.58 5.87
C ALA A 435 3.85 -3.60 7.34
N VAL A 436 4.35 -4.73 7.79
CA VAL A 436 4.85 -4.94 9.15
C VAL A 436 6.30 -5.40 9.07
N ASN A 437 7.18 -4.73 9.81
CA ASN A 437 8.56 -5.16 9.95
C ASN A 437 8.67 -6.17 11.11
N THR A 438 9.00 -7.42 10.80
CA THR A 438 9.13 -8.47 11.83
C THR A 438 10.25 -8.19 12.81
N ALA A 439 11.31 -7.49 12.42
CA ALA A 439 12.39 -7.09 13.31
C ALA A 439 11.94 -6.04 14.35
N GLU A 440 10.99 -5.17 13.99
CA GLU A 440 10.36 -4.25 14.95
C GLU A 440 9.53 -5.00 15.99
N VAL A 441 8.77 -5.97 15.56
CA VAL A 441 7.99 -6.82 16.48
C VAL A 441 8.92 -7.58 17.43
N GLU A 442 10.03 -8.13 16.91
CA GLU A 442 11.06 -8.77 17.74
C GLU A 442 11.66 -7.81 18.75
N ARG A 443 11.96 -6.58 18.34
CA ARG A 443 12.51 -5.54 19.25
C ARG A 443 11.53 -5.21 20.39
N VAL A 444 10.24 -5.07 20.10
CA VAL A 444 9.23 -4.84 21.15
C VAL A 444 9.16 -6.03 22.09
N LEU A 445 9.14 -7.26 21.57
CA LEU A 445 9.15 -8.48 22.42
C LEU A 445 10.40 -8.55 23.30
N LEU A 446 11.58 -8.22 22.77
CA LEU A 446 12.84 -8.19 23.51
C LEU A 446 12.88 -7.08 24.58
N GLY A 447 12.06 -6.04 24.46
CA GLY A 447 11.88 -5.00 25.47
C GLY A 447 11.17 -5.49 26.75
N HIS A 448 10.50 -6.65 26.70
CA HIS A 448 9.88 -7.22 27.89
C HIS A 448 10.95 -7.84 28.82
N PRO A 449 10.98 -7.51 30.15
CA PRO A 449 12.07 -7.90 31.04
C PRO A 449 12.25 -9.42 31.19
N ALA A 450 11.20 -10.19 31.01
CA ALA A 450 11.24 -11.66 31.10
C ALA A 450 11.65 -12.35 29.79
N VAL A 451 11.89 -11.62 28.69
CA VAL A 451 12.27 -12.16 27.38
C VAL A 451 13.79 -12.20 27.23
N LEU A 452 14.31 -13.33 26.78
CA LEU A 452 15.72 -13.54 26.47
C LEU A 452 16.01 -13.50 24.97
N GLU A 453 15.15 -14.18 24.17
CA GLU A 453 15.25 -14.22 22.71
C GLU A 453 13.85 -14.13 22.10
N ALA A 454 13.74 -13.51 20.96
CA ALA A 454 12.50 -13.45 20.19
C ALA A 454 12.79 -13.70 18.71
N GLY A 455 11.89 -14.42 18.03
CA GLY A 455 11.90 -14.59 16.60
C GLY A 455 10.46 -14.54 16.07
N VAL A 456 10.28 -13.73 15.02
CA VAL A 456 8.97 -13.49 14.41
C VAL A 456 9.00 -13.91 12.95
N THR A 457 8.01 -14.69 12.54
CA THR A 457 7.81 -15.12 11.16
C THR A 457 6.39 -14.85 10.71
N ALA A 458 6.19 -14.74 9.41
CA ALA A 458 4.85 -14.70 8.83
C ALA A 458 4.51 -16.07 8.26
N ARG A 459 3.31 -16.55 8.56
CA ARG A 459 2.78 -17.77 7.95
C ARG A 459 1.57 -17.47 7.07
N PRO A 460 1.30 -18.29 6.06
CA PRO A 460 0.05 -18.20 5.31
C PRO A 460 -1.14 -18.32 6.26
N ASP A 461 -2.09 -17.42 6.10
CA ASP A 461 -3.36 -17.44 6.82
C ASP A 461 -4.49 -17.56 5.81
N PRO A 462 -5.33 -18.57 5.96
CA PRO A 462 -6.37 -18.82 4.97
C PRO A 462 -7.38 -17.68 4.81
N LEU A 463 -7.60 -16.85 5.81
CA LEU A 463 -8.58 -15.76 5.78
C LEU A 463 -7.95 -14.42 5.43
N THR A 464 -6.76 -14.17 5.95
CA THR A 464 -6.16 -12.83 5.92
C THR A 464 -4.95 -12.71 5.01
N GLY A 465 -4.59 -13.79 4.28
CA GLY A 465 -3.39 -13.87 3.44
C GLY A 465 -2.17 -14.28 4.26
N ARG A 466 -1.76 -13.47 5.23
CA ARG A 466 -0.65 -13.76 6.16
C ARG A 466 -0.98 -13.33 7.58
N SER A 467 -0.44 -14.08 8.56
CA SER A 467 -0.48 -13.75 9.98
C SER A 467 0.92 -13.87 10.59
N LEU A 468 1.21 -13.04 11.59
CA LEU A 468 2.47 -13.13 12.33
C LEU A 468 2.40 -14.21 13.40
N VAL A 469 3.51 -14.95 13.52
CA VAL A 469 3.74 -15.94 14.58
C VAL A 469 5.05 -15.59 15.27
N ALA A 470 5.05 -15.52 16.59
CA ALA A 470 6.24 -15.26 17.38
C ALA A 470 6.60 -16.47 18.25
N ARG A 471 7.87 -16.78 18.33
CA ARG A 471 8.44 -17.70 19.30
C ARG A 471 9.42 -16.95 20.19
N VAL A 472 9.22 -17.07 21.50
CA VAL A 472 9.93 -16.27 22.50
C VAL A 472 10.54 -17.20 23.52
N ARG A 473 11.87 -17.05 23.73
CA ARG A 473 12.54 -17.70 24.85
C ARG A 473 12.46 -16.83 26.07
N ARG A 474 11.92 -17.37 27.16
CA ARG A 474 11.89 -16.64 28.43
C ARG A 474 13.23 -16.75 29.16
N ARG A 475 13.49 -15.81 30.03
CA ARG A 475 14.62 -15.86 30.96
C ARG A 475 14.41 -16.99 31.97
N PRO A 476 15.47 -17.70 32.40
CA PRO A 476 15.36 -18.74 33.40
C PRO A 476 14.66 -18.22 34.67
N GLY A 477 13.69 -18.97 35.17
CA GLY A 477 12.91 -18.60 36.37
C GLY A 477 11.87 -17.51 36.18
N ALA A 478 11.75 -16.91 35.02
CA ALA A 478 10.74 -15.87 34.78
C ALA A 478 9.36 -16.49 34.49
N ALA A 479 8.32 -15.98 35.15
CA ALA A 479 6.94 -16.28 34.82
C ALA A 479 6.54 -15.42 33.61
N LEU A 480 6.25 -16.08 32.47
CA LEU A 480 5.86 -15.41 31.24
C LEU A 480 4.90 -16.29 30.45
N ASN A 481 3.81 -15.70 30.00
CA ASN A 481 2.84 -16.38 29.13
C ASN A 481 2.52 -15.58 27.87
N SER A 482 1.82 -16.21 26.92
CA SER A 482 1.48 -15.61 25.63
C SER A 482 0.54 -14.41 25.75
N LEU A 483 -0.33 -14.37 26.74
CA LEU A 483 -1.27 -13.25 26.95
C LEU A 483 -0.54 -11.99 27.40
N GLN A 484 0.38 -12.11 28.36
CA GLN A 484 1.23 -11.00 28.83
C GLN A 484 2.04 -10.39 27.69
N LEU A 485 2.61 -11.25 26.81
CA LEU A 485 3.36 -10.79 25.64
C LEU A 485 2.45 -10.11 24.60
N LYS A 486 1.24 -10.61 24.39
CA LYS A 486 0.28 -9.94 23.51
C LYS A 486 -0.13 -8.57 24.03
N GLN A 487 -0.35 -8.43 25.34
CA GLN A 487 -0.63 -7.15 25.98
C GLN A 487 0.55 -6.21 25.83
N HIS A 488 1.78 -6.69 26.08
CA HIS A 488 3.00 -5.90 25.90
C HIS A 488 3.17 -5.42 24.44
N CYS A 489 2.95 -6.30 23.45
CA CYS A 489 2.96 -5.93 22.05
C CYS A 489 1.89 -4.88 21.71
N ALA A 490 0.69 -4.99 22.28
CA ALA A 490 -0.42 -4.08 21.99
C ALA A 490 -0.16 -2.65 22.51
N LEU A 491 0.72 -2.48 23.48
CA LEU A 491 1.12 -1.16 23.99
C LEU A 491 2.11 -0.43 23.06
N GLY A 492 2.89 -1.17 22.27
CA GLY A 492 3.97 -0.61 21.46
C GLY A 492 3.85 -0.84 19.95
N LEU A 493 2.84 -1.61 19.48
CA LEU A 493 2.69 -1.99 18.09
C LEU A 493 1.28 -1.71 17.55
N PRO A 494 1.17 -1.35 16.27
CA PRO A 494 -0.13 -1.33 15.59
C PRO A 494 -0.81 -2.70 15.65
N LYS A 495 -2.14 -2.75 15.67
CA LYS A 495 -2.94 -3.98 15.78
C LYS A 495 -2.56 -5.05 14.75
N ALA A 496 -2.19 -4.65 13.53
CA ALA A 496 -1.75 -5.58 12.47
C ALA A 496 -0.39 -6.23 12.77
N ALA A 497 0.45 -5.59 13.57
CA ALA A 497 1.79 -6.07 13.93
C ALA A 497 1.81 -6.94 15.20
N VAL A 498 0.69 -7.03 15.92
CA VAL A 498 0.59 -7.93 17.08
C VAL A 498 0.50 -9.39 16.60
N PRO A 499 1.42 -10.28 17.05
CA PRO A 499 1.41 -11.67 16.60
C PRO A 499 0.09 -12.39 16.92
N ALA A 500 -0.48 -13.07 15.91
CA ALA A 500 -1.70 -13.85 16.07
C ALA A 500 -1.47 -15.06 17.00
N ALA A 501 -0.30 -15.69 16.85
CA ALA A 501 0.15 -16.78 17.73
C ALA A 501 1.48 -16.42 18.39
N LEU A 502 1.59 -16.71 19.68
CA LEU A 502 2.77 -16.48 20.52
C LEU A 502 3.07 -17.74 21.31
N THR A 503 4.26 -18.30 21.12
CA THR A 503 4.72 -19.49 21.84
C THR A 503 5.91 -19.11 22.73
N VAL A 504 5.80 -19.38 24.03
CA VAL A 504 6.89 -19.19 24.99
C VAL A 504 7.61 -20.52 25.17
N VAL A 505 8.95 -20.51 25.09
CA VAL A 505 9.81 -21.69 25.21
C VAL A 505 10.95 -21.43 26.21
N ASP A 506 11.47 -22.53 26.77
CA ASP A 506 12.63 -22.49 27.68
C ASP A 506 13.96 -22.72 26.94
N GLY A 507 13.94 -23.48 25.86
CA GLY A 507 15.11 -23.79 25.05
C GLY A 507 15.52 -22.67 24.11
N PRO A 508 16.77 -22.70 23.60
CA PRO A 508 17.27 -21.72 22.66
C PRO A 508 16.48 -21.75 21.34
N LEU A 509 16.33 -20.58 20.73
CA LEU A 509 15.79 -20.49 19.36
C LEU A 509 16.83 -20.98 18.34
N PRO A 510 16.39 -21.51 17.16
CA PRO A 510 17.30 -21.87 16.08
C PRO A 510 18.18 -20.67 15.69
N LYS A 511 19.45 -20.93 15.42
CA LYS A 511 20.44 -19.90 15.05
C LYS A 511 21.04 -20.20 13.69
N THR A 512 21.35 -19.14 12.94
CA THR A 512 22.21 -19.21 11.76
C THR A 512 23.67 -19.43 12.18
N SER A 513 24.55 -19.74 11.23
CA SER A 513 25.99 -19.84 11.44
C SER A 513 26.60 -18.55 12.02
N THR A 514 25.96 -17.40 11.84
CA THR A 514 26.38 -16.10 12.38
C THR A 514 25.77 -15.78 13.75
N GLY A 515 25.08 -16.73 14.39
CA GLY A 515 24.48 -16.58 15.73
C GLY A 515 23.17 -15.80 15.77
N LYS A 516 22.63 -15.35 14.66
CA LYS A 516 21.32 -14.70 14.55
C LYS A 516 20.19 -15.73 14.59
N VAL A 517 18.98 -15.33 15.00
CA VAL A 517 17.82 -16.22 14.96
C VAL A 517 17.54 -16.63 13.50
N ASP A 518 17.48 -17.95 13.26
CA ASP A 518 17.14 -18.52 11.97
C ASP A 518 15.61 -18.53 11.78
N ARG A 519 15.10 -17.52 11.08
CA ARG A 519 13.67 -17.39 10.83
C ARG A 519 13.13 -18.46 9.88
N THR A 520 13.95 -19.00 9.00
CA THR A 520 13.55 -20.10 8.11
C THR A 520 13.30 -21.39 8.91
N ALA A 521 14.20 -21.72 9.81
CA ALA A 521 14.03 -22.84 10.72
C ALA A 521 12.84 -22.61 11.69
N LEU A 522 12.66 -21.38 12.19
CA LEU A 522 11.51 -21.02 13.00
C LEU A 522 10.17 -21.17 12.26
N GLY A 523 10.11 -20.80 10.98
CA GLY A 523 8.92 -20.98 10.14
C GLY A 523 8.51 -22.44 10.05
N ARG A 524 9.46 -23.34 9.78
CA ARG A 524 9.22 -24.80 9.73
C ARG A 524 8.73 -25.36 11.07
N LEU A 525 9.26 -24.90 12.19
CA LEU A 525 8.79 -25.30 13.52
C LEU A 525 7.37 -24.82 13.83
N SER A 526 6.93 -23.74 13.20
CA SER A 526 5.58 -23.19 13.39
C SER A 526 4.51 -23.91 12.55
N GLU A 527 4.91 -24.75 11.60
CA GLU A 527 4.04 -25.57 10.75
C GLU A 527 3.70 -26.93 11.40
N LEU A 528 4.51 -27.36 12.37
CA LEU A 528 4.26 -28.60 13.10
C LEU A 528 3.11 -28.39 14.11
N PRO A 529 2.11 -29.29 14.17
CA PRO A 529 1.11 -29.21 15.21
C PRO A 529 1.78 -29.30 16.58
N THR A 530 1.46 -28.37 17.48
CA THR A 530 1.91 -28.41 18.87
C THR A 530 1.49 -29.73 19.49
N ALA A 531 2.47 -30.60 19.72
CA ALA A 531 2.27 -31.82 20.51
C ALA A 531 2.17 -31.44 22.01
N GLU A 532 1.06 -30.80 22.40
CA GLU A 532 0.67 -30.62 23.81
C GLU A 532 -0.82 -30.91 23.93
N GLY A 533 -1.14 -32.11 24.34
CA GLY A 533 -2.50 -32.53 24.58
C GLY A 533 -2.64 -34.05 24.73
N ARG A 534 -1.62 -34.73 25.30
CA ARG A 534 -1.77 -36.08 25.85
C ARG A 534 -0.95 -36.22 27.13
N THR A 535 -1.54 -35.80 28.23
CA THR A 535 -1.32 -36.47 29.52
C THR A 535 -2.63 -36.43 30.25
N SER A 536 -3.15 -37.64 30.39
CA SER A 536 -4.18 -38.22 31.31
C SER A 536 -4.94 -37.27 32.22
#